data_7e1a096a3a21a12a30761f928b231e70
#
_entry.id   7e1a096a3a21a12a30761f928b231e70
#
_cell.length_a   1.000
_cell.length_b   1.000
_cell.length_c   1.000
_cell.angle_alpha   90.00
_cell.angle_beta   90.00
_cell.angle_gamma   90.00
#
_symmetry.space_group_name_H-M   'P 1'
#
loop_
_entity.id
_entity.type
_entity.pdbx_description
1 polymer ?
#
loop_
_entity_poly.entity_id
_entity_poly.type
_entity_poly.pdbx_seq_one_letter_code
_entity_poly.pdbx_strand_id
1 'polypeptide(L)' 'MITKEQSERLITLIDTMVGVKTDLAMATEESATWSLEEREAEAERELLEFIDSVTHQ' A
#
# COMPACT_ATOMS: atom_id res chain seq x y z
N MET A 1 -10.56 -18.56 -4.92
CA MET A 1 -9.44 -18.81 -3.96
C MET A 1 -8.16 -18.20 -4.50
N ILE A 2 -7.42 -17.50 -3.67
CA ILE A 2 -6.14 -16.89 -4.11
C ILE A 2 -5.00 -17.90 -3.97
N THR A 3 -3.99 -17.76 -4.82
CA THR A 3 -2.82 -18.61 -4.78
C THR A 3 -1.85 -18.16 -3.68
N LYS A 4 -0.85 -19.00 -3.38
CA LYS A 4 0.19 -18.65 -2.43
C LYS A 4 0.93 -17.38 -2.87
N GLU A 5 1.24 -17.27 -4.16
CA GLU A 5 1.91 -16.09 -4.71
C GLU A 5 1.07 -14.84 -4.55
N GLN A 6 -0.22 -14.94 -4.79
CA GLN A 6 -1.14 -13.82 -4.61
C GLN A 6 -1.24 -13.41 -3.15
N SER A 7 -1.25 -14.39 -2.25
CA SER A 7 -1.27 -14.13 -0.81
C SER A 7 -0.01 -13.39 -0.36
N GLU A 8 1.15 -13.82 -0.84
CA GLU A 8 2.43 -13.16 -0.52
C GLU A 8 2.47 -11.74 -1.06
N ARG A 9 1.94 -11.54 -2.26
CA ARG A 9 1.86 -10.19 -2.85
C ARG A 9 0.96 -9.28 -2.02
N LEU A 10 -0.17 -9.80 -1.56
CA LEU A 10 -1.09 -9.04 -0.72
C LEU A 10 -0.42 -8.62 0.58
N ILE A 11 0.30 -9.52 1.21
CA ILE A 11 1.04 -9.22 2.44
C ILE A 11 2.07 -8.13 2.19
N THR A 12 2.81 -8.21 1.09
CA THR A 12 3.82 -7.22 0.72
C THR A 12 3.18 -5.84 0.52
N LEU A 13 2.03 -5.78 -0.15
CA LEU A 13 1.32 -4.52 -0.37
C LEU A 13 0.83 -3.90 0.93
N ILE A 14 0.33 -4.74 1.84
CA ILE A 14 -0.12 -4.28 3.15
C ILE A 14 1.06 -3.75 3.97
N ASP A 15 2.18 -4.47 3.96
CA ASP A 15 3.39 -4.05 4.67
C ASP A 15 3.91 -2.70 4.14
N THR A 16 3.88 -2.52 2.84
CA THR A 16 4.28 -1.25 2.22
C THR A 16 3.39 -0.12 2.68
N MET A 17 2.08 -0.34 2.71
CA MET A 17 1.13 0.66 3.15
C MET A 17 1.32 1.01 4.62
N VAL A 18 1.53 0.01 5.48
CA VAL A 18 1.79 0.23 6.90
C VAL A 18 3.06 1.04 7.10
N GLY A 19 4.12 0.72 6.35
CA GLY A 19 5.38 1.45 6.40
C GLY A 19 5.21 2.91 6.02
N VAL A 20 4.48 3.19 4.94
CA VAL A 20 4.22 4.56 4.49
C VAL A 20 3.41 5.33 5.53
N LYS A 21 2.39 4.71 6.10
CA LYS A 21 1.56 5.35 7.13
C LYS A 21 2.35 5.65 8.40
N THR A 22 3.26 4.76 8.77
CA THR A 22 4.13 4.96 9.92
C THR A 22 5.07 6.14 9.66
N ASP A 23 5.69 6.19 8.49
CA ASP A 23 6.56 7.30 8.10
C ASP A 23 5.81 8.62 8.09
N LEU A 24 4.58 8.61 7.58
CA LEU A 24 3.73 9.80 7.52
C LEU A 24 3.43 10.31 8.94
N ALA A 25 3.12 9.40 9.86
CA ALA A 25 2.83 9.75 11.24
C ALA A 25 4.03 10.36 11.96
N MET A 26 5.24 9.99 11.53
CA MET A 26 6.49 10.48 12.11
C MET A 26 7.08 11.68 11.37
N ALA A 27 6.51 12.06 10.23
CA ALA A 27 7.00 13.17 9.43
C ALA A 27 6.76 14.50 10.15
N THR A 28 7.80 15.35 10.15
CA THR A 28 7.74 16.66 10.77
C THR A 28 7.85 17.81 9.77
N GLU A 29 8.28 17.50 8.56
CA GLU A 29 8.44 18.50 7.50
C GLU A 29 7.27 18.41 6.52
N GLU A 30 6.74 19.54 6.14
CA GLU A 30 5.59 19.62 5.23
C GLU A 30 5.88 18.99 3.87
N SER A 31 7.07 19.22 3.31
CA SER A 31 7.45 18.65 2.03
C SER A 31 7.57 17.11 2.09
N ALA A 32 8.08 16.60 3.21
CA ALA A 32 8.17 15.16 3.42
C ALA A 32 6.77 14.55 3.58
N THR A 33 5.87 15.25 4.26
CA THR A 33 4.49 14.82 4.43
C THR A 33 3.77 14.71 3.08
N TRP A 34 3.95 15.71 2.22
CA TRP A 34 3.33 15.69 0.89
C TRP A 34 3.79 14.48 0.07
N SER A 35 5.09 14.22 0.09
CA SER A 35 5.69 13.09 -0.62
C SER A 35 5.14 11.75 -0.10
N LEU A 36 5.01 11.63 1.22
CA LEU A 36 4.51 10.42 1.85
C LEU A 36 3.01 10.22 1.59
N GLU A 37 2.25 11.30 1.56
CA GLU A 37 0.82 11.23 1.21
C GLU A 37 0.63 10.72 -0.21
N GLU A 38 1.49 11.15 -1.13
CA GLU A 38 1.45 10.68 -2.51
C GLU A 38 1.78 9.20 -2.60
N ARG A 39 2.77 8.74 -1.84
CA ARG A 39 3.12 7.32 -1.76
C ARG A 39 2.00 6.49 -1.15
N GLU A 40 1.33 7.03 -0.14
CA GLU A 40 0.19 6.35 0.47
C GLU A 40 -0.93 6.16 -0.54
N ALA A 41 -1.23 7.18 -1.32
CA ALA A 41 -2.27 7.10 -2.35
C ALA A 41 -1.92 6.06 -3.41
N GLU A 42 -0.64 5.99 -3.82
CA GLU A 42 -0.18 4.98 -4.78
C GLU A 42 -0.29 3.58 -4.21
N ALA A 43 0.17 3.39 -2.98
CA ALA A 43 0.13 2.08 -2.33
C ALA A 43 -1.31 1.60 -2.17
N GLU A 44 -2.21 2.49 -1.78
CA GLU A 44 -3.61 2.17 -1.63
C GLU A 44 -4.23 1.79 -2.98
N ARG A 45 -3.92 2.52 -4.03
CA ARG A 45 -4.41 2.21 -5.36
C ARG A 45 -3.93 0.84 -5.84
N GLU A 46 -2.65 0.54 -5.66
CA GLU A 46 -2.10 -0.76 -6.04
C GLU A 46 -2.76 -1.89 -5.27
N LEU A 47 -3.00 -1.69 -3.99
CA LEU A 47 -3.68 -2.68 -3.16
C LEU A 47 -5.10 -2.93 -3.65
N LEU A 48 -5.85 -1.86 -3.93
CA LEU A 48 -7.22 -1.98 -4.43
C LEU A 48 -7.27 -2.65 -5.81
N GLU A 49 -6.33 -2.33 -6.68
CA GLU A 49 -6.24 -2.97 -8.00
C GLU A 49 -5.95 -4.46 -7.86
N PHE A 50 -5.07 -4.83 -6.92
CA PHE A 50 -4.77 -6.23 -6.68
C PHE A 50 -5.99 -6.97 -6.14
N ILE A 51 -6.69 -6.39 -5.17
CA ILE A 51 -7.89 -7.00 -4.61
C ILE A 51 -8.96 -7.18 -5.69
N ASP A 52 -9.15 -6.18 -6.53
CA ASP A 52 -10.08 -6.25 -7.63
C ASP A 52 -9.71 -7.38 -8.59
N SER A 53 -8.43 -7.49 -8.90
CA SER A 53 -7.90 -8.54 -9.78
C SER A 53 -8.23 -9.94 -9.28
N VAL A 54 -8.02 -10.20 -7.98
CA VAL A 54 -8.26 -11.53 -7.42
C VAL A 54 -9.74 -11.79 -7.20
N THR A 55 -10.52 -10.75 -7.01
CA THR A 55 -11.97 -10.88 -6.80
C THR A 55 -12.68 -11.29 -8.09
N HIS A 56 -12.15 -10.89 -9.23
CA HIS A 56 -12.74 -11.19 -10.54
C HIS A 56 -12.12 -12.40 -11.26
N GLN A 57 -11.35 -13.19 -10.56
CA GLN A 57 -10.81 -14.45 -11.10
C GLN A 57 -11.86 -15.59 -11.19
#